data_a6c4b7318c1e6efc5bff82b03c0de4eb
#
_entry.id   a6c4b7318c1e6efc5bff82b03c0de4eb
#
_cell.length_a   1.000
_cell.length_b   1.000
_cell.length_c   1.000
_cell.angle_alpha   90.00
_cell.angle_beta   90.00
_cell.angle_gamma   90.00
#
_symmetry.space_group_name_H-M   'P 1'
#
loop_
_entity.id
_entity.type
_entity.pdbx_description
1 polymer ?
#
loop_
_entity_poly.entity_id
_entity_poly.type
_entity_poly.pdbx_seq_one_letter_code
_entity_poly.pdbx_strand_id
1 'polypeptide(L)'
;MLRYVTTNPGEVREAERYLPDGSVERLDFDYTEVQAGDLGPIAAQGAREAYRHADAPVLVDDAGLFVEGLDGFPGPYSSYVEETLGIERVHEIASELDDRRAAFRCTLGYCDGEGFAASPDPVDRGDRDAAAAAGPDAEVGGEIDGEGDAAGDGADPLPVKLFEGYVPGRIVAPRGDGGFGYDPIFEHDGETFAE
;
A
#
# COMPACT_ATOMS: atom_id res chain seq x y z
N MET A 1 12.63 5.14 -18.62
CA MET A 1 12.83 3.97 -17.75
C MET A 1 12.23 4.32 -16.39
N LEU A 2 11.37 3.47 -15.86
CA LEU A 2 10.71 3.67 -14.57
C LEU A 2 11.67 3.32 -13.43
N ARG A 3 11.81 4.17 -12.44
CA ARG A 3 12.59 3.92 -11.22
C ARG A 3 11.66 3.43 -10.12
N TYR A 4 11.83 2.20 -9.68
CA TYR A 4 11.07 1.66 -8.54
C TYR A 4 11.89 1.84 -7.25
N VAL A 5 11.33 2.64 -6.34
CA VAL A 5 11.96 2.93 -5.05
C VAL A 5 11.68 1.76 -4.12
N THR A 6 12.69 0.97 -3.88
CA THR A 6 12.62 -0.19 -2.97
C THR A 6 14.00 -0.63 -2.53
N THR A 7 14.12 -1.10 -1.31
CA THR A 7 15.32 -1.77 -0.79
C THR A 7 15.31 -3.27 -1.09
N ASN A 8 14.15 -3.83 -1.52
CA ASN A 8 13.96 -5.26 -1.77
C ASN A 8 14.10 -5.61 -3.27
N PRO A 9 15.17 -6.32 -3.69
CA PRO A 9 15.34 -6.75 -5.08
C PRO A 9 14.26 -7.74 -5.57
N GLY A 10 13.50 -8.35 -4.64
CA GLY A 10 12.40 -9.26 -4.95
C GLY A 10 11.23 -8.53 -5.59
N GLU A 11 10.89 -7.35 -5.07
CA GLU A 11 9.80 -6.51 -5.56
C GLU A 11 10.04 -6.02 -6.99
N VAL A 12 11.28 -5.66 -7.33
CA VAL A 12 11.62 -5.31 -8.71
C VAL A 12 11.37 -6.47 -9.66
N ARG A 13 11.81 -7.69 -9.28
CA ARG A 13 11.55 -8.90 -10.10
C ARG A 13 10.07 -9.23 -10.21
N GLU A 14 9.28 -8.90 -9.20
CA GLU A 14 7.84 -9.06 -9.24
C GLU A 14 7.21 -8.03 -10.18
N ALA A 15 7.58 -6.76 -10.08
CA ALA A 15 7.13 -5.71 -10.99
C ALA A 15 7.46 -6.03 -12.46
N GLU A 16 8.64 -6.60 -12.74
CA GLU A 16 9.05 -7.02 -14.09
C GLU A 16 8.17 -8.14 -14.68
N ARG A 17 7.41 -8.89 -13.86
CA ARG A 17 6.45 -9.88 -14.38
C ARG A 17 5.22 -9.24 -15.02
N TYR A 18 4.88 -8.02 -14.60
CA TYR A 18 3.69 -7.29 -15.06
C TYR A 18 4.03 -6.16 -16.03
N LEU A 19 5.29 -5.74 -16.09
CA LEU A 19 5.77 -4.66 -16.92
C LEU A 19 6.70 -5.21 -18.02
N PRO A 20 6.88 -4.50 -19.15
CA PRO A 20 7.80 -4.92 -20.20
C PRO A 20 9.23 -5.10 -19.66
N ASP A 21 9.92 -6.14 -20.13
CA ASP A 21 11.30 -6.44 -19.76
C ASP A 21 12.22 -5.21 -19.87
N GLY A 22 12.98 -4.94 -18.80
CA GLY A 22 13.92 -3.83 -18.75
C GLY A 22 13.27 -2.44 -18.68
N SER A 23 11.98 -2.36 -18.42
CA SER A 23 11.27 -1.07 -18.24
C SER A 23 11.42 -0.50 -16.83
N VAL A 24 11.82 -1.33 -15.85
CA VAL A 24 11.95 -0.97 -14.44
C VAL A 24 13.39 -1.09 -13.99
N GLU A 25 13.85 -0.11 -13.20
CA GLU A 25 15.15 -0.13 -12.55
C GLU A 25 14.98 0.20 -11.08
N ARG A 26 15.67 -0.53 -10.20
CA ARG A 26 15.66 -0.25 -8.76
C ARG A 26 16.31 1.10 -8.47
N LEU A 27 15.62 1.90 -7.66
CA LEU A 27 16.16 3.10 -7.04
C LEU A 27 16.29 2.88 -5.54
N ASP A 28 17.52 2.83 -5.06
CA ASP A 28 17.83 2.78 -3.63
C ASP A 28 17.81 4.22 -3.09
N PHE A 29 16.66 4.62 -2.56
CA PHE A 29 16.41 5.96 -2.05
C PHE A 29 15.54 5.87 -0.81
N ASP A 30 15.99 6.51 0.25
CA ASP A 30 15.27 6.62 1.52
C ASP A 30 14.54 7.96 1.55
N TYR A 31 13.21 7.92 1.51
CA TYR A 31 12.36 9.10 1.57
C TYR A 31 11.77 9.27 2.97
N THR A 32 11.33 10.49 3.27
CA THR A 32 10.70 10.79 4.56
C THR A 32 9.32 10.14 4.64
N GLU A 33 9.16 9.14 5.48
CA GLU A 33 7.86 8.56 5.79
C GLU A 33 7.07 9.53 6.68
N VAL A 34 6.06 10.16 6.11
CA VAL A 34 5.16 11.03 6.85
C VAL A 34 4.19 10.20 7.67
N GLN A 35 3.83 10.67 8.85
CA GLN A 35 2.78 10.02 9.64
C GLN A 35 1.40 10.39 9.07
N ALA A 36 0.66 9.40 8.61
CA ALA A 36 -0.67 9.56 8.06
C ALA A 36 -1.58 8.44 8.52
N GLY A 37 -2.88 8.67 8.45
CA GLY A 37 -3.90 7.64 8.74
C GLY A 37 -4.19 6.71 7.57
N ASP A 38 -3.59 6.96 6.40
CA ASP A 38 -3.78 6.20 5.17
C ASP A 38 -2.47 6.11 4.39
N LEU A 39 -2.33 5.08 3.52
CA LEU A 39 -1.14 4.82 2.70
C LEU A 39 -0.95 5.87 1.59
N GLY A 40 -2.05 6.38 1.04
CA GLY A 40 -2.02 7.32 -0.10
C GLY A 40 -1.13 8.55 0.12
N PRO A 41 -1.27 9.30 1.22
CA PRO A 41 -0.40 10.44 1.53
C PRO A 41 1.07 10.08 1.65
N ILE A 42 1.40 8.90 2.19
CA ILE A 42 2.77 8.41 2.37
C ILE A 42 3.38 8.10 0.99
N ALA A 43 2.71 7.27 0.18
CA ALA A 43 3.15 6.95 -1.17
C ALA A 43 3.28 8.20 -2.07
N ALA A 44 2.34 9.14 -1.95
CA ALA A 44 2.40 10.40 -2.71
C ALA A 44 3.58 11.27 -2.33
N GLN A 45 3.88 11.39 -1.04
CA GLN A 45 5.02 12.18 -0.56
C GLN A 45 6.33 11.50 -0.98
N GLY A 46 6.46 10.19 -0.77
CA GLY A 46 7.62 9.42 -1.20
C GLY A 46 7.89 9.55 -2.70
N ALA A 47 6.85 9.45 -3.54
CA ALA A 47 6.98 9.60 -4.99
C ALA A 47 7.47 11.01 -5.40
N ARG A 48 7.00 12.08 -4.72
CA ARG A 48 7.48 13.44 -4.98
C ARG A 48 8.95 13.63 -4.61
N GLU A 49 9.36 13.10 -3.45
CA GLU A 49 10.75 13.18 -3.01
C GLU A 49 11.67 12.36 -3.93
N ALA A 50 11.28 11.14 -4.26
CA ALA A 50 12.04 10.27 -5.15
C ALA A 50 12.18 10.88 -6.57
N TYR A 51 11.11 11.48 -7.10
CA TYR A 51 11.17 12.16 -8.39
C TYR A 51 12.16 13.35 -8.37
N ARG A 52 12.11 14.17 -7.32
CA ARG A 52 13.07 15.29 -7.20
C ARG A 52 14.51 14.81 -7.09
N HIS A 53 14.73 13.65 -6.50
CA HIS A 53 16.06 13.04 -6.39
C HIS A 53 16.54 12.42 -7.72
N ALA A 54 15.66 11.68 -8.40
CA ALA A 54 16.03 10.90 -9.58
C ALA A 54 15.96 11.68 -10.90
N ASP A 55 15.19 12.78 -10.95
CA ASP A 55 14.83 13.54 -12.15
C ASP A 55 14.37 12.61 -13.31
N ALA A 56 13.56 11.61 -12.95
CA ALA A 56 13.06 10.57 -13.84
C ALA A 56 11.75 10.00 -13.29
N PRO A 57 10.89 9.36 -14.11
CA PRO A 57 9.67 8.72 -13.63
C PRO A 57 9.95 7.70 -12.53
N VAL A 58 9.21 7.82 -11.42
CA VAL A 58 9.37 6.96 -10.23
C VAL A 58 8.07 6.27 -9.88
N LEU A 59 8.22 5.12 -9.24
CA LEU A 59 7.17 4.37 -8.55
C LEU A 59 7.61 4.16 -7.11
N VAL A 60 6.72 4.42 -6.18
CA VAL A 60 6.87 4.14 -4.75
C VAL A 60 5.68 3.32 -4.33
N ASP A 61 5.87 2.34 -3.48
CA ASP A 61 4.78 1.64 -2.83
C ASP A 61 4.81 1.85 -1.32
N ASP A 62 3.63 1.82 -0.74
CA ASP A 62 3.42 1.73 0.71
C ASP A 62 2.35 0.69 0.97
N ALA A 63 2.60 -0.19 1.92
CA ALA A 63 1.72 -1.32 2.19
C ALA A 63 1.53 -1.56 3.70
N GLY A 64 0.38 -2.12 4.07
CA GLY A 64 0.11 -2.42 5.46
C GLY A 64 -1.00 -3.44 5.65
N LEU A 65 -1.03 -4.00 6.87
CA LEU A 65 -2.09 -4.85 7.36
C LEU A 65 -3.16 -4.01 8.04
N PHE A 66 -4.39 -4.14 7.59
CA PHE A 66 -5.57 -3.46 8.16
C PHE A 66 -6.50 -4.48 8.79
N VAL A 67 -6.74 -4.39 10.10
CA VAL A 67 -7.63 -5.30 10.84
C VAL A 67 -8.94 -4.59 11.14
N GLU A 68 -10.06 -5.10 10.62
CA GLU A 68 -11.37 -4.45 10.72
C GLU A 68 -11.81 -4.21 12.16
N GLY A 69 -11.67 -5.22 13.02
CA GLY A 69 -12.03 -5.10 14.44
C GLY A 69 -11.14 -4.14 15.26
N LEU A 70 -10.10 -3.58 14.65
CA LEU A 70 -9.21 -2.57 15.22
C LEU A 70 -9.31 -1.21 14.49
N ASP A 71 -10.40 -0.96 13.78
CA ASP A 71 -10.59 0.25 12.96
C ASP A 71 -9.44 0.47 11.96
N GLY A 72 -8.92 -0.62 11.38
CA GLY A 72 -7.84 -0.61 10.42
C GLY A 72 -6.41 -0.57 11.00
N PHE A 73 -6.25 -0.55 12.34
CA PHE A 73 -4.92 -0.67 12.93
C PHE A 73 -4.33 -2.09 12.68
N PRO A 74 -3.00 -2.25 12.42
CA PRO A 74 -1.94 -1.24 12.40
C PRO A 74 -1.93 -0.32 11.17
N GLY A 75 -2.52 -0.71 10.03
CA GLY A 75 -2.61 0.13 8.84
C GLY A 75 -1.24 0.64 8.37
N PRO A 76 -1.07 1.95 8.16
CA PRO A 76 0.19 2.55 7.73
C PRO A 76 1.35 2.36 8.72
N TYR A 77 1.06 1.95 9.94
CA TYR A 77 2.07 1.69 10.98
C TYR A 77 2.50 0.22 11.06
N SER A 78 2.18 -0.60 10.05
CA SER A 78 2.40 -2.05 10.07
C SER A 78 3.84 -2.44 10.37
N SER A 79 4.81 -1.87 9.69
CA SER A 79 6.24 -2.11 9.91
C SER A 79 6.67 -1.72 11.33
N TYR A 80 6.28 -0.52 11.78
CA TYR A 80 6.61 -0.05 13.12
C TYR A 80 6.01 -0.93 14.23
N VAL A 81 4.78 -1.39 14.04
CA VAL A 81 4.09 -2.26 15.01
C VAL A 81 4.72 -3.64 15.03
N GLU A 82 5.09 -4.19 13.87
CA GLU A 82 5.82 -5.45 13.79
C GLU A 82 7.15 -5.38 14.54
N GLU A 83 7.95 -4.34 14.30
CA GLU A 83 9.25 -4.16 14.96
C GLU A 83 9.16 -3.96 16.46
N THR A 84 8.10 -3.29 16.94
CA THR A 84 7.97 -2.89 18.35
C THR A 84 7.18 -3.87 19.19
N LEU A 85 6.11 -4.44 18.67
CA LEU A 85 5.24 -5.37 19.38
C LEU A 85 5.43 -6.83 18.96
N GLY A 86 5.80 -7.06 17.69
CA GLY A 86 5.85 -8.39 17.11
C GLY A 86 4.48 -8.91 16.67
N ILE A 87 4.47 -9.86 15.75
CA ILE A 87 3.25 -10.42 15.17
C ILE A 87 2.42 -11.22 16.17
N GLU A 88 3.06 -11.85 17.15
CA GLU A 88 2.39 -12.61 18.19
C GLU A 88 1.45 -11.72 19.02
N ARG A 89 1.90 -10.49 19.34
CA ARG A 89 1.05 -9.54 20.07
C ARG A 89 -0.11 -9.03 19.23
N VAL A 90 0.11 -8.78 17.96
CA VAL A 90 -0.97 -8.40 17.06
C VAL A 90 -1.99 -9.53 16.93
N HIS A 91 -1.54 -10.78 16.82
CA HIS A 91 -2.42 -11.94 16.82
C HIS A 91 -3.19 -12.07 18.15
N GLU A 92 -2.53 -11.93 19.33
CA GLU A 92 -3.17 -12.00 20.64
C GLU A 92 -4.32 -10.96 20.73
N ILE A 93 -4.04 -9.70 20.38
CA ILE A 93 -5.05 -8.62 20.38
C ILE A 93 -6.20 -8.97 19.43
N ALA A 94 -5.88 -9.34 18.19
CA ALA A 94 -6.91 -9.67 17.20
C ALA A 94 -7.73 -10.92 17.56
N SER A 95 -7.15 -11.87 18.31
CA SER A 95 -7.83 -13.10 18.73
C SER A 95 -8.94 -12.87 19.75
N GLU A 96 -8.89 -11.75 20.49
CA GLU A 96 -9.92 -11.33 21.45
C GLU A 96 -11.12 -10.63 20.79
N LEU A 97 -11.01 -10.30 19.47
CA LEU A 97 -12.06 -9.62 18.73
C LEU A 97 -13.09 -10.60 18.16
N ASP A 98 -14.33 -10.16 18.10
CA ASP A 98 -15.41 -10.87 17.39
C ASP A 98 -15.17 -10.84 15.87
N ASP A 99 -14.68 -9.72 15.35
CA ASP A 99 -14.35 -9.52 13.94
C ASP A 99 -12.84 -9.55 13.73
N ARG A 100 -12.35 -10.61 13.08
CA ARG A 100 -10.94 -10.82 12.75
C ARG A 100 -10.67 -10.66 11.26
N ARG A 101 -11.62 -10.08 10.50
CA ARG A 101 -11.38 -9.75 9.10
C ARG A 101 -10.23 -8.75 9.02
N ALA A 102 -9.42 -8.93 8.01
CA ALA A 102 -8.27 -8.09 7.75
C ALA A 102 -8.02 -8.00 6.24
N ALA A 103 -7.23 -7.03 5.84
CA ALA A 103 -6.75 -6.93 4.47
C ALA A 103 -5.30 -6.47 4.46
N PHE A 104 -4.47 -7.04 3.59
CA PHE A 104 -3.29 -6.33 3.14
C PHE A 104 -3.72 -5.32 2.09
N ARG A 105 -3.31 -4.07 2.29
CA ARG A 105 -3.51 -2.99 1.32
C ARG A 105 -2.15 -2.49 0.87
N CYS A 106 -2.08 -2.10 -0.40
CA CYS A 106 -0.91 -1.47 -0.98
C CYS A 106 -1.36 -0.27 -1.81
N THR A 107 -0.65 0.83 -1.71
CA THR A 107 -0.83 2.01 -2.54
C THR A 107 0.45 2.31 -3.28
N LEU A 108 0.37 2.32 -4.61
CA LEU A 108 1.46 2.72 -5.48
C LEU A 108 1.33 4.19 -5.83
N GLY A 109 2.40 4.97 -5.64
CA GLY A 109 2.52 6.37 -6.05
C GLY A 109 3.41 6.49 -7.28
N TYR A 110 2.86 6.97 -8.40
CA TYR A 110 3.61 7.25 -9.63
C TYR A 110 3.78 8.75 -9.84
N CYS A 111 5.01 9.19 -10.10
CA CYS A 111 5.34 10.58 -10.40
C CYS A 111 6.33 10.63 -11.59
N ASP A 112 5.97 11.37 -12.63
CA ASP A 112 6.83 11.64 -13.80
C ASP A 112 7.12 13.13 -14.01
N GLY A 113 6.66 13.96 -13.06
CA GLY A 113 6.81 15.41 -13.12
C GLY A 113 5.81 16.11 -14.02
N GLU A 114 4.98 15.37 -14.73
CA GLU A 114 3.99 15.93 -15.66
C GLU A 114 2.58 15.84 -15.08
N GLY A 115 1.69 16.72 -15.54
CA GLY A 115 0.27 16.67 -15.21
C GLY A 115 -0.42 15.55 -16.01
N PHE A 116 -1.25 14.77 -15.34
CA PHE A 116 -2.03 13.72 -16.00
C PHE A 116 -3.17 14.34 -16.82
N ALA A 117 -3.14 14.15 -18.14
CA ALA A 117 -4.12 14.72 -19.06
C ALA A 117 -5.52 14.10 -18.93
N ALA A 118 -5.64 12.91 -18.32
CA ALA A 118 -6.91 12.26 -17.98
C ALA A 118 -6.66 11.21 -16.89
N SER A 119 -7.63 11.01 -16.00
CA SER A 119 -7.70 9.76 -15.24
C SER A 119 -7.96 8.62 -16.22
N PRO A 120 -7.40 7.41 -16.04
CA PRO A 120 -7.86 6.25 -16.80
C PRO A 120 -9.37 6.11 -16.64
N ASP A 121 -10.04 5.63 -17.70
CA ASP A 121 -11.44 5.28 -17.57
C ASP A 121 -11.59 4.36 -16.34
N PRO A 122 -12.62 4.59 -15.51
CA PRO A 122 -12.87 3.72 -14.37
C PRO A 122 -12.99 2.28 -14.89
N VAL A 123 -12.22 1.36 -14.33
CA VAL A 123 -12.38 -0.07 -14.60
C VAL A 123 -13.82 -0.43 -14.30
N ASP A 124 -14.50 -1.06 -15.26
CA ASP A 124 -15.92 -1.37 -15.16
C ASP A 124 -16.22 -2.09 -13.84
N ARG A 125 -17.22 -1.63 -13.10
CA ARG A 125 -17.57 -2.16 -11.77
C ARG A 125 -17.89 -3.66 -11.79
N GLY A 126 -18.23 -4.22 -12.95
CA GLY A 126 -18.48 -5.66 -13.11
C GLY A 126 -17.27 -6.53 -12.74
N ASP A 127 -16.04 -6.06 -12.95
CA ASP A 127 -14.82 -6.77 -12.55
C ASP A 127 -14.46 -6.52 -11.06
N ARG A 128 -15.00 -5.44 -10.46
CA ARG A 128 -14.87 -5.18 -9.03
C ARG A 128 -15.88 -5.95 -8.18
N ASP A 129 -17.07 -6.22 -8.71
CA ASP A 129 -18.14 -6.93 -7.99
C ASP A 129 -17.79 -8.41 -7.74
N ALA A 130 -16.91 -9.00 -8.54
CA ALA A 130 -16.39 -10.34 -8.29
C ALA A 130 -15.43 -10.38 -7.09
N ALA A 131 -14.71 -9.28 -6.82
CA ALA A 131 -13.81 -9.14 -5.67
C ALA A 131 -14.51 -8.49 -4.46
N ALA A 132 -15.53 -7.66 -4.69
CA ALA A 132 -16.25 -6.91 -3.65
C ALA A 132 -17.43 -7.67 -3.02
N ALA A 133 -17.77 -8.88 -3.51
CA ALA A 133 -18.83 -9.72 -2.93
C ALA A 133 -18.53 -10.22 -1.51
N ALA A 134 -17.43 -9.80 -0.91
CA ALA A 134 -16.99 -10.21 0.43
C ALA A 134 -16.91 -9.09 1.48
N GLY A 135 -17.38 -7.87 1.22
CA GLY A 135 -17.25 -6.79 2.20
C GLY A 135 -18.43 -5.82 2.28
N PRO A 136 -18.71 -5.25 3.47
CA PRO A 136 -19.84 -4.35 3.67
C PRO A 136 -19.61 -2.98 3.02
N ASP A 137 -20.71 -2.39 2.60
CA ASP A 137 -20.96 -1.05 2.09
C ASP A 137 -19.89 0.02 2.41
N ALA A 138 -18.91 0.18 1.52
CA ALA A 138 -18.15 1.41 1.44
C ALA A 138 -18.68 2.22 0.25
N GLU A 139 -19.40 3.28 0.53
CA GLU A 139 -19.73 4.28 -0.48
C GLU A 139 -18.42 4.91 -0.99
N VAL A 140 -18.00 4.49 -2.18
CA VAL A 140 -16.93 5.15 -2.93
C VAL A 140 -17.54 6.35 -3.65
N GLY A 141 -17.51 7.46 -2.99
CA GLY A 141 -18.03 8.72 -3.51
C GLY A 141 -17.65 9.86 -2.57
N GLY A 142 -16.39 10.25 -2.55
CA GLY A 142 -15.89 11.44 -1.89
C GLY A 142 -14.87 12.11 -2.79
N GLU A 143 -15.25 13.21 -3.44
CA GLU A 143 -14.29 14.20 -3.87
C GLU A 143 -13.55 14.65 -2.61
N ILE A 144 -12.27 14.30 -2.51
CA ILE A 144 -11.43 14.81 -1.43
C ILE A 144 -10.90 16.16 -1.89
N ASP A 145 -11.69 17.21 -1.66
CA ASP A 145 -11.16 18.57 -1.58
C ASP A 145 -10.34 18.64 -0.29
N GLY A 146 -9.13 18.10 -0.32
CA GLY A 146 -8.16 18.19 0.75
C GLY A 146 -7.34 19.48 0.60
N GLU A 147 -7.87 20.63 0.99
CA GLU A 147 -7.05 21.78 1.34
C GLU A 147 -6.27 21.45 2.62
N GLY A 148 -5.18 20.72 2.48
CA GLY A 148 -4.16 20.55 3.51
C GLY A 148 -3.12 21.64 3.36
N ASP A 149 -3.22 22.66 4.20
CA ASP A 149 -2.28 23.77 4.33
C ASP A 149 -0.90 23.25 4.79
N ALA A 150 -0.05 22.91 3.81
CA ALA A 150 1.37 22.66 4.03
C ALA A 150 2.12 23.89 3.50
N ALA A 151 2.36 24.85 4.39
CA ALA A 151 3.26 25.98 4.15
C ALA A 151 4.67 25.47 3.84
N GLY A 152 5.04 25.48 2.56
CA GLY A 152 6.37 25.18 2.08
C GLY A 152 6.49 25.54 0.61
N ASP A 153 7.14 26.64 0.33
CA ASP A 153 7.67 27.09 -0.96
C ASP A 153 6.72 26.95 -2.17
N GLY A 154 6.24 28.10 -2.66
CA GLY A 154 5.17 28.31 -3.63
C GLY A 154 5.31 27.70 -5.03
N ALA A 155 5.75 26.47 -5.14
CA ALA A 155 5.62 25.67 -6.34
C ALA A 155 4.43 24.71 -6.15
N ASP A 156 3.53 24.61 -7.13
CA ASP A 156 2.47 23.62 -7.15
C ASP A 156 3.06 22.22 -6.86
N PRO A 157 2.45 21.44 -5.98
CA PRO A 157 2.95 20.12 -5.65
C PRO A 157 3.00 19.27 -6.93
N LEU A 158 4.12 18.56 -7.15
CA LEU A 158 4.25 17.62 -8.28
C LEU A 158 3.06 16.67 -8.29
N PRO A 159 2.38 16.51 -9.43
CA PRO A 159 1.25 15.59 -9.52
C PRO A 159 1.71 14.14 -9.30
N VAL A 160 0.95 13.40 -8.52
CA VAL A 160 1.18 11.97 -8.26
C VAL A 160 -0.09 11.21 -8.57
N LYS A 161 0.04 10.11 -9.31
CA LYS A 161 -1.05 9.19 -9.56
C LYS A 161 -0.96 8.05 -8.57
N LEU A 162 -2.07 7.80 -7.86
CA LEU A 162 -2.17 6.70 -6.91
C LEU A 162 -2.93 5.53 -7.52
N PHE A 163 -2.46 4.32 -7.21
CA PHE A 163 -3.12 3.06 -7.54
C PHE A 163 -3.22 2.25 -6.26
N GLU A 164 -4.40 1.72 -5.99
CA GLU A 164 -4.65 0.95 -4.78
C GLU A 164 -4.96 -0.50 -5.13
N GLY A 165 -4.40 -1.40 -4.33
CA GLY A 165 -4.69 -2.81 -4.36
C GLY A 165 -4.87 -3.34 -2.95
N TYR A 166 -5.69 -4.39 -2.80
CA TYR A 166 -5.84 -5.06 -1.52
C TYR A 166 -6.11 -6.54 -1.70
N VAL A 167 -5.70 -7.32 -0.70
CA VAL A 167 -6.01 -8.73 -0.58
C VAL A 167 -6.82 -8.92 0.71
N PRO A 168 -8.10 -9.33 0.62
CA PRO A 168 -8.92 -9.57 1.79
C PRO A 168 -8.51 -10.89 2.46
N GLY A 169 -8.65 -10.94 3.79
CA GLY A 169 -8.32 -12.12 4.57
C GLY A 169 -8.80 -12.00 6.01
N ARG A 170 -8.11 -12.68 6.89
CA ARG A 170 -8.41 -12.62 8.33
C ARG A 170 -7.18 -12.99 9.17
N ILE A 171 -7.17 -12.55 10.42
CA ILE A 171 -6.14 -12.92 11.37
C ILE A 171 -6.45 -14.31 11.95
N VAL A 172 -5.44 -15.18 11.90
CA VAL A 172 -5.48 -16.57 12.41
C VAL A 172 -4.27 -16.85 13.29
N ALA A 173 -4.30 -18.00 13.99
CA ALA A 173 -3.12 -18.48 14.69
C ALA A 173 -1.96 -18.69 13.71
N PRO A 174 -0.71 -18.39 14.11
CA PRO A 174 0.44 -18.50 13.23
C PRO A 174 0.59 -19.87 12.61
N ARG A 175 0.80 -19.92 11.28
CA ARG A 175 1.06 -21.12 10.48
C ARG A 175 2.06 -20.81 9.39
N GLY A 176 2.82 -21.83 8.95
CA GLY A 176 3.85 -21.69 7.94
C GLY A 176 5.16 -21.09 8.45
N ASP A 177 6.22 -21.30 7.68
CA ASP A 177 7.57 -20.82 7.99
C ASP A 177 8.12 -19.92 6.86
N GLY A 178 7.30 -19.63 5.85
CA GLY A 178 7.62 -18.79 4.70
C GLY A 178 7.28 -17.33 4.93
N GLY A 179 7.56 -16.51 3.92
CA GLY A 179 7.15 -15.10 3.90
C GLY A 179 7.94 -14.20 4.85
N PHE A 180 7.33 -13.10 5.22
CA PHE A 180 7.86 -12.11 6.16
C PHE A 180 6.71 -11.37 6.86
N GLY A 181 7.05 -10.61 7.89
CA GLY A 181 6.08 -9.76 8.56
C GLY A 181 4.87 -10.53 9.08
N TYR A 182 3.70 -10.10 8.73
CA TYR A 182 2.41 -10.64 9.16
C TYR A 182 1.97 -11.91 8.42
N ASP A 183 2.74 -12.40 7.44
CA ASP A 183 2.38 -13.55 6.60
C ASP A 183 1.95 -14.79 7.40
N PRO A 184 2.60 -15.14 8.55
CA PRO A 184 2.20 -16.30 9.32
C PRO A 184 0.83 -16.20 9.98
N ILE A 185 0.32 -14.99 10.21
CA ILE A 185 -0.97 -14.76 10.89
C ILE A 185 -2.08 -14.25 9.97
N PHE A 186 -1.79 -14.02 8.70
CA PHE A 186 -2.76 -13.56 7.71
C PHE A 186 -3.20 -14.70 6.80
N GLU A 187 -4.46 -15.09 6.88
CA GLU A 187 -5.07 -16.13 6.07
C GLU A 187 -5.89 -15.54 4.92
N HIS A 188 -5.62 -16.00 3.71
CA HIS A 188 -6.40 -15.77 2.50
C HIS A 188 -6.70 -17.12 1.85
N ASP A 189 -7.94 -17.36 1.43
CA ASP A 189 -8.40 -18.60 0.78
C ASP A 189 -8.06 -19.92 1.54
N GLY A 190 -7.91 -19.83 2.86
CA GLY A 190 -7.72 -20.99 3.74
C GLY A 190 -6.26 -21.33 4.06
N GLU A 191 -5.30 -20.63 3.44
CA GLU A 191 -3.87 -20.75 3.72
C GLU A 191 -3.32 -19.40 4.21
N THR A 192 -2.29 -19.42 5.06
CA THR A 192 -1.58 -18.19 5.39
C THR A 192 -0.58 -17.86 4.29
N PHE A 193 -0.18 -16.61 4.20
CA PHE A 193 0.83 -16.20 3.22
C PHE A 193 2.21 -16.84 3.47
N ALA A 194 2.41 -17.41 4.68
CA ALA A 194 3.62 -18.14 5.04
C ALA A 194 3.57 -19.65 4.70
N GLU A 195 2.44 -20.19 4.29
CA GLU A 195 2.25 -21.58 3.84
C GLU A 195 2.49 -21.70 2.34
#